data_63ce1c9ccefc6f7a01f32a8a5b5abc85
#
_entry.id   63ce1c9ccefc6f7a01f32a8a5b5abc85
#
_cell.length_a   1.000
_cell.length_b   1.000
_cell.length_c   1.000
_cell.angle_alpha   90.00
_cell.angle_beta   90.00
_cell.angle_gamma   90.00
#
_symmetry.space_group_name_H-M   'P 1'
#
loop_
_entity.id
_entity.type
_entity.pdbx_description
1 polymer ?
#
loop_
_entity_poly.entity_id
_entity_poly.type
_entity_poly.pdbx_seq_one_letter_code
_entity_poly.pdbx_strand_id
1 'polypeptide(L)'
;KPERDAKSAQSKDYAIFAKRWWLFGKPRETLRPALRGLTLYIITVYVAKHRFFLFCNKDILPDDGLVAIASNDAYHLGVLSSKIHVCWALAAGGRLGVGYNKTVCFDPFPFPPATGAQKEKIRALAERLHEHRASRQALHPSLTLTGMYNVLEALREGRELKAQERTINEQGLIGILKEIHDQLDAAVAEAYGWPANLGEQDILSRLVALNAERVEEEKEGKIRYLRPDYQNPSAKRLEIALSLGTLTGKTKTSKRRTTSKVAWPSDMPSQVNSVRQALARLGGTATVEEIAVCFKQAKRDRIAEVLTTLANLGLVESSNGETWNTLG
;
A
#
# COMPACT_ATOMS: atom_id res chain seq x y z
N LYS A 1 16.81 -25.59 -18.81
CA LYS A 1 16.29 -25.48 -20.19
C LYS A 1 15.49 -26.72 -20.62
N PRO A 2 16.02 -27.97 -20.55
CA PRO A 2 15.28 -29.16 -21.05
C PRO A 2 13.87 -29.31 -20.51
N GLU A 3 13.64 -29.10 -19.21
CA GLU A 3 12.32 -29.20 -18.59
C GLU A 3 11.34 -28.16 -19.15
N ARG A 4 11.79 -26.92 -19.39
CA ARG A 4 10.95 -25.86 -19.98
C ARG A 4 10.66 -26.11 -21.45
N ASP A 5 11.61 -26.67 -22.20
CA ASP A 5 11.41 -27.08 -23.58
C ASP A 5 10.35 -28.20 -23.65
N ALA A 6 10.41 -29.20 -22.77
CA ALA A 6 9.43 -30.28 -22.70
C ALA A 6 7.99 -29.78 -22.37
N LYS A 7 7.87 -28.71 -21.56
CA LYS A 7 6.58 -28.10 -21.19
C LYS A 7 6.12 -27.02 -22.17
N SER A 8 6.94 -26.63 -23.16
CA SER A 8 6.64 -25.50 -24.07
C SER A 8 5.36 -25.66 -24.90
N ALA A 9 4.95 -26.89 -25.19
CA ALA A 9 3.71 -27.20 -25.90
C ALA A 9 2.45 -27.12 -25.01
N GLN A 10 2.58 -27.04 -23.69
CA GLN A 10 1.45 -27.09 -22.74
C GLN A 10 0.74 -25.75 -22.57
N SER A 11 1.46 -24.63 -22.71
CA SER A 11 0.87 -23.29 -22.67
C SER A 11 1.77 -22.24 -23.32
N LYS A 12 1.16 -21.07 -23.67
CA LYS A 12 1.90 -19.91 -24.20
C LYS A 12 2.98 -19.41 -23.23
N ASP A 13 2.72 -19.48 -21.93
CA ASP A 13 3.67 -19.07 -20.89
C ASP A 13 4.91 -19.97 -20.88
N TYR A 14 4.73 -21.29 -20.98
CA TYR A 14 5.85 -22.21 -21.06
C TYR A 14 6.68 -22.05 -22.34
N ALA A 15 6.07 -21.69 -23.46
CA ALA A 15 6.79 -21.37 -24.70
C ALA A 15 7.68 -20.13 -24.54
N ILE A 16 7.21 -19.08 -23.83
CA ILE A 16 8.00 -17.89 -23.51
C ILE A 16 9.14 -18.26 -22.55
N PHE A 17 8.87 -19.07 -21.54
CA PHE A 17 9.88 -19.52 -20.57
C PHE A 17 10.94 -20.43 -21.19
N ALA A 18 10.60 -21.23 -22.20
CA ALA A 18 11.56 -22.02 -22.95
C ALA A 18 12.55 -21.13 -23.71
N LYS A 19 12.06 -20.06 -24.38
CA LYS A 19 12.92 -19.06 -25.07
C LYS A 19 13.82 -18.29 -24.12
N ARG A 20 13.32 -17.94 -22.92
CA ARG A 20 14.03 -17.15 -21.89
C ARG A 20 14.29 -17.99 -20.66
N TRP A 21 14.80 -19.21 -20.85
CA TRP A 21 14.95 -20.22 -19.81
C TRP A 21 15.81 -19.78 -18.61
N TRP A 22 16.66 -18.75 -18.79
CA TRP A 22 17.50 -18.15 -17.73
C TRP A 22 16.78 -17.10 -16.89
N LEU A 23 15.58 -16.68 -17.27
CA LEU A 23 14.80 -15.73 -16.49
C LEU A 23 13.80 -16.46 -15.59
N PHE A 24 13.44 -15.82 -14.48
CA PHE A 24 12.29 -16.26 -13.68
C PHE A 24 11.00 -16.24 -14.51
N GLY A 25 10.13 -17.19 -14.28
CA GLY A 25 8.87 -17.32 -15.01
C GLY A 25 7.95 -16.11 -14.86
N LYS A 26 7.99 -15.46 -13.69
CA LYS A 26 7.29 -14.20 -13.42
C LYS A 26 8.29 -13.20 -12.83
N PRO A 27 8.77 -12.22 -13.62
CA PRO A 27 9.85 -11.31 -13.19
C PRO A 27 9.43 -10.29 -12.11
N ARG A 28 8.15 -10.30 -11.66
CA ARG A 28 7.63 -9.39 -10.62
C ARG A 28 7.93 -7.92 -10.95
N GLU A 29 7.54 -7.48 -12.14
CA GLU A 29 7.85 -6.15 -12.69
C GLU A 29 7.40 -4.99 -11.80
N THR A 30 6.36 -5.19 -11.00
CA THR A 30 5.84 -4.16 -10.07
C THR A 30 6.64 -4.08 -8.77
N LEU A 31 7.21 -5.18 -8.28
CA LEU A 31 7.91 -5.22 -6.99
C LEU A 31 9.20 -4.39 -7.02
N ARG A 32 10.05 -4.59 -8.04
CA ARG A 32 11.35 -3.88 -8.13
C ARG A 32 11.21 -2.36 -8.17
N PRO A 33 10.31 -1.76 -8.96
CA PRO A 33 10.04 -0.31 -8.89
C PRO A 33 9.52 0.13 -7.52
N ALA A 34 8.65 -0.67 -6.88
CA ALA A 34 8.10 -0.35 -5.56
C ALA A 34 9.15 -0.35 -4.45
N LEU A 35 10.23 -1.14 -4.59
CA LEU A 35 11.34 -1.20 -3.64
C LEU A 35 12.39 -0.10 -3.86
N ARG A 36 12.29 0.71 -4.90
CA ARG A 36 13.24 1.81 -5.13
C ARG A 36 13.21 2.81 -3.98
N GLY A 37 14.40 3.18 -3.50
CA GLY A 37 14.55 4.11 -2.38
C GLY A 37 14.31 3.49 -0.99
N LEU A 38 13.95 2.21 -0.91
CA LEU A 38 13.88 1.47 0.35
C LEU A 38 15.16 0.70 0.60
N THR A 39 15.50 0.49 1.87
CA THR A 39 16.57 -0.42 2.33
C THR A 39 16.00 -1.76 2.78
N LEU A 40 14.80 -1.72 3.34
CA LEU A 40 14.04 -2.86 3.85
C LEU A 40 12.65 -2.86 3.22
N TYR A 41 11.96 -3.98 3.31
CA TYR A 41 10.52 -4.10 3.04
C TYR A 41 9.91 -5.15 3.96
N ILE A 42 8.59 -5.10 4.14
CA ILE A 42 7.89 -6.02 5.03
C ILE A 42 7.52 -7.29 4.26
N ILE A 43 7.71 -8.44 4.89
CA ILE A 43 7.27 -9.75 4.39
C ILE A 43 6.39 -10.47 5.39
N THR A 44 5.51 -11.32 4.88
CA THR A 44 4.80 -12.34 5.64
C THR A 44 4.69 -13.62 4.83
N VAL A 45 4.60 -14.76 5.49
CA VAL A 45 4.44 -16.06 4.83
C VAL A 45 3.01 -16.18 4.29
N TYR A 46 2.84 -16.71 3.08
CA TYR A 46 1.54 -16.91 2.48
C TYR A 46 0.65 -17.82 3.34
N VAL A 47 1.15 -18.99 3.72
CA VAL A 47 0.45 -19.93 4.62
C VAL A 47 1.26 -20.14 5.89
N ALA A 48 0.68 -19.83 7.05
CA ALA A 48 1.32 -20.02 8.34
C ALA A 48 0.31 -20.23 9.46
N LYS A 49 0.66 -21.02 10.48
CA LYS A 49 -0.14 -21.19 11.70
C LYS A 49 -0.31 -19.85 12.42
N HIS A 50 0.79 -19.13 12.61
CA HIS A 50 0.82 -17.82 13.25
C HIS A 50 1.10 -16.75 12.21
N ARG A 51 0.34 -15.66 12.25
CA ARG A 51 0.56 -14.51 11.39
C ARG A 51 1.60 -13.59 12.02
N PHE A 52 2.75 -13.47 11.39
CA PHE A 52 3.79 -12.52 11.77
C PHE A 52 4.36 -11.82 10.54
N PHE A 53 4.81 -10.60 10.76
CA PHE A 53 5.41 -9.75 9.74
C PHE A 53 6.85 -9.44 10.14
N LEU A 54 7.75 -9.36 9.17
CA LEU A 54 9.19 -9.17 9.37
C LEU A 54 9.72 -8.14 8.38
N PHE A 55 10.78 -7.45 8.73
CA PHE A 55 11.58 -6.75 7.75
C PHE A 55 12.50 -7.71 7.00
N CYS A 56 12.62 -7.49 5.70
CA CYS A 56 13.52 -8.18 4.79
C CYS A 56 14.38 -7.16 4.06
N ASN A 57 15.65 -7.48 3.83
CA ASN A 57 16.54 -6.65 3.03
C ASN A 57 16.05 -6.60 1.57
N LYS A 58 16.06 -5.40 0.97
CA LYS A 58 15.62 -5.17 -0.42
C LYS A 58 16.37 -6.00 -1.47
N ASP A 59 17.60 -6.43 -1.16
CA ASP A 59 18.43 -7.21 -2.06
C ASP A 59 18.04 -8.70 -2.08
N ILE A 60 17.23 -9.14 -1.11
CA ILE A 60 16.65 -10.46 -1.06
C ILE A 60 15.32 -10.44 -1.83
N LEU A 61 15.18 -11.31 -2.83
CA LEU A 61 13.91 -11.48 -3.55
C LEU A 61 13.09 -12.59 -2.89
N PRO A 62 11.81 -12.30 -2.55
CA PRO A 62 10.94 -13.32 -2.00
C PRO A 62 10.56 -14.34 -3.08
N ASP A 63 10.38 -15.58 -2.69
CA ASP A 63 9.75 -16.61 -3.52
C ASP A 63 8.22 -16.45 -3.53
N ASP A 64 7.49 -17.41 -4.10
CA ASP A 64 6.03 -17.38 -4.18
C ASP A 64 5.32 -17.78 -2.87
N GLY A 65 6.06 -18.30 -1.88
CA GLY A 65 5.57 -18.56 -0.53
C GLY A 65 5.48 -17.31 0.36
N LEU A 66 5.96 -16.16 -0.11
CA LEU A 66 6.00 -14.91 0.64
C LEU A 66 5.16 -13.81 -0.01
N VAL A 67 4.49 -13.03 0.80
CA VAL A 67 3.85 -11.78 0.42
C VAL A 67 4.76 -10.62 0.80
N ALA A 68 5.12 -9.78 -0.19
CA ALA A 68 5.97 -8.61 -0.01
C ALA A 68 5.13 -7.33 0.04
N ILE A 69 5.37 -6.50 1.05
CA ILE A 69 4.76 -5.19 1.24
C ILE A 69 5.88 -4.16 1.14
N ALA A 70 5.85 -3.32 0.12
CA ALA A 70 6.89 -2.34 -0.18
C ALA A 70 6.84 -1.14 0.78
N SER A 71 7.18 -1.37 2.04
CA SER A 71 7.30 -0.35 3.08
C SER A 71 8.45 -0.69 4.03
N ASN A 72 9.25 0.32 4.39
CA ASN A 72 10.28 0.25 5.43
C ASN A 72 9.87 0.99 6.71
N ASP A 73 8.63 1.45 6.80
CA ASP A 73 8.13 2.14 7.99
C ASP A 73 7.74 1.12 9.07
N ALA A 74 8.42 1.20 10.22
CA ALA A 74 8.12 0.35 11.37
C ALA A 74 6.71 0.57 11.94
N TYR A 75 6.08 1.74 11.68
CA TYR A 75 4.67 1.94 11.98
C TYR A 75 3.79 0.92 11.25
N HIS A 76 4.02 0.70 9.95
CA HIS A 76 3.27 -0.30 9.19
C HIS A 76 3.55 -1.72 9.70
N LEU A 77 4.80 -2.04 10.02
CA LEU A 77 5.15 -3.33 10.63
C LEU A 77 4.39 -3.53 11.95
N GLY A 78 4.30 -2.50 12.78
CA GLY A 78 3.62 -2.53 14.08
C GLY A 78 2.12 -2.75 13.92
N VAL A 79 1.46 -1.97 13.08
CA VAL A 79 0.02 -2.13 12.82
C VAL A 79 -0.30 -3.51 12.28
N LEU A 80 0.48 -4.00 11.31
CA LEU A 80 0.31 -5.33 10.72
C LEU A 80 0.57 -6.47 11.72
N SER A 81 1.48 -6.27 12.69
CA SER A 81 1.81 -7.25 13.73
C SER A 81 0.85 -7.25 14.92
N SER A 82 -0.07 -6.27 14.99
CA SER A 82 -1.02 -6.14 16.09
C SER A 82 -2.15 -7.18 16.03
N LYS A 83 -2.75 -7.46 17.18
CA LYS A 83 -3.96 -8.28 17.31
C LYS A 83 -5.07 -7.84 16.35
N ILE A 84 -5.24 -6.52 16.16
CA ILE A 84 -6.31 -5.95 15.31
C ILE A 84 -6.15 -6.41 13.86
N HIS A 85 -4.94 -6.28 13.28
CA HIS A 85 -4.73 -6.75 11.91
C HIS A 85 -4.73 -8.28 11.80
N VAL A 86 -4.18 -8.97 12.80
CA VAL A 86 -4.18 -10.45 12.81
C VAL A 86 -5.61 -10.99 12.83
N CYS A 87 -6.51 -10.44 13.65
CA CYS A 87 -7.93 -10.80 13.64
C CYS A 87 -8.57 -10.59 12.26
N TRP A 88 -8.34 -9.41 11.65
CA TRP A 88 -8.81 -9.11 10.30
C TRP A 88 -8.29 -10.10 9.26
N ALA A 89 -6.98 -10.33 9.23
CA ALA A 89 -6.32 -11.19 8.25
C ALA A 89 -6.81 -12.65 8.35
N LEU A 90 -7.06 -13.15 9.56
CA LEU A 90 -7.60 -14.49 9.78
C LEU A 90 -9.08 -14.60 9.38
N ALA A 91 -9.87 -13.57 9.61
CA ALA A 91 -11.27 -13.55 9.21
C ALA A 91 -11.42 -13.42 7.69
N ALA A 92 -10.69 -12.49 7.07
CA ALA A 92 -10.73 -12.23 5.63
C ALA A 92 -10.07 -13.33 4.80
N GLY A 93 -8.92 -13.86 5.25
CA GLY A 93 -8.14 -14.87 4.54
C GLY A 93 -8.63 -16.32 4.70
N GLY A 94 -9.55 -16.56 5.64
CA GLY A 94 -10.06 -17.88 5.99
C GLY A 94 -9.11 -18.70 6.87
N ARG A 95 -9.67 -19.46 7.83
CA ARG A 95 -8.88 -20.29 8.77
C ARG A 95 -8.38 -21.60 8.16
N LEU A 96 -8.97 -22.06 7.06
CA LEU A 96 -8.71 -23.35 6.44
C LEU A 96 -8.23 -23.16 4.99
N GLY A 97 -6.91 -22.90 4.83
CA GLY A 97 -6.24 -23.05 3.53
C GLY A 97 -6.16 -21.80 2.64
N VAL A 98 -6.84 -20.70 2.98
CA VAL A 98 -6.62 -19.43 2.28
C VAL A 98 -5.53 -18.67 3.01
N GLY A 99 -4.37 -18.56 2.39
CA GLY A 99 -3.24 -17.83 2.95
C GLY A 99 -3.46 -16.31 2.97
N TYR A 100 -2.52 -15.60 3.55
CA TYR A 100 -2.51 -14.15 3.54
C TYR A 100 -2.47 -13.63 2.09
N ASN A 101 -3.51 -12.96 1.67
CA ASN A 101 -3.64 -12.47 0.30
C ASN A 101 -3.66 -10.93 0.28
N LYS A 102 -2.92 -10.35 -0.66
CA LYS A 102 -2.85 -8.90 -0.83
C LYS A 102 -4.24 -8.28 -0.99
N THR A 103 -5.03 -8.79 -1.93
CA THR A 103 -6.31 -8.19 -2.33
C THR A 103 -7.44 -8.37 -1.31
N VAL A 104 -7.32 -9.33 -0.40
CA VAL A 104 -8.35 -9.67 0.58
C VAL A 104 -7.95 -9.25 2.00
N CYS A 105 -6.66 -9.44 2.36
CA CYS A 105 -6.19 -9.17 3.72
C CYS A 105 -5.53 -7.80 3.87
N PHE A 106 -4.79 -7.32 2.85
CA PHE A 106 -3.99 -6.09 2.96
C PHE A 106 -4.68 -4.87 2.33
N ASP A 107 -5.05 -4.94 1.06
CA ASP A 107 -5.59 -3.78 0.34
C ASP A 107 -6.85 -3.18 1.01
N PRO A 108 -7.84 -3.98 1.47
CA PRO A 108 -9.04 -3.44 2.11
C PRO A 108 -8.86 -3.15 3.61
N PHE A 109 -7.68 -3.40 4.21
CA PHE A 109 -7.48 -3.17 5.64
C PHE A 109 -7.41 -1.67 5.96
N PRO A 110 -8.33 -1.13 6.80
CA PRO A 110 -8.36 0.28 7.11
C PRO A 110 -7.35 0.62 8.21
N PHE A 111 -6.18 1.15 7.83
CA PHE A 111 -5.17 1.60 8.80
C PHE A 111 -5.70 2.70 9.73
N PRO A 112 -5.24 2.78 11.00
CA PRO A 112 -5.73 3.76 11.97
C PRO A 112 -5.34 5.20 11.57
N PRO A 113 -6.20 6.20 11.91
CA PRO A 113 -5.90 7.62 11.69
C PRO A 113 -4.93 8.16 12.77
N ALA A 114 -3.79 7.51 12.94
CA ALA A 114 -2.84 7.80 14.02
C ALA A 114 -2.21 9.18 13.88
N THR A 115 -2.08 9.88 15.01
CA THR A 115 -1.29 11.12 15.16
C THR A 115 0.21 10.85 15.01
N GLY A 116 1.02 11.89 14.81
CA GLY A 116 2.48 11.74 14.74
C GLY A 116 3.06 11.04 15.98
N ALA A 117 2.65 11.43 17.20
CA ALA A 117 3.11 10.83 18.44
C ALA A 117 2.72 9.33 18.56
N GLN A 118 1.50 8.97 18.15
CA GLN A 118 1.05 7.58 18.14
C GLN A 118 1.85 6.75 17.14
N LYS A 119 2.14 7.29 15.95
CA LYS A 119 2.98 6.62 14.95
C LYS A 119 4.38 6.35 15.50
N GLU A 120 5.01 7.34 16.16
CA GLU A 120 6.34 7.15 16.78
C GLU A 120 6.32 6.08 17.87
N LYS A 121 5.30 6.08 18.74
CA LYS A 121 5.13 5.05 19.77
C LYS A 121 5.03 3.65 19.17
N ILE A 122 4.22 3.50 18.11
CA ILE A 122 4.05 2.21 17.40
C ILE A 122 5.36 1.80 16.69
N ARG A 123 6.09 2.76 16.07
CA ARG A 123 7.40 2.51 15.46
C ARG A 123 8.38 1.92 16.45
N ALA A 124 8.58 2.60 17.58
CA ALA A 124 9.51 2.16 18.60
C ALA A 124 9.18 0.74 19.12
N LEU A 125 7.90 0.41 19.31
CA LEU A 125 7.48 -0.91 19.72
C LEU A 125 7.69 -1.96 18.63
N ALA A 126 7.46 -1.63 17.37
CA ALA A 126 7.66 -2.52 16.24
C ALA A 126 9.15 -2.80 15.98
N GLU A 127 10.01 -1.80 16.16
CA GLU A 127 11.47 -1.95 16.10
C GLU A 127 11.97 -2.87 17.21
N ARG A 128 11.52 -2.65 18.46
CA ARG A 128 11.81 -3.55 19.58
C ARG A 128 11.35 -4.98 19.30
N LEU A 129 10.17 -5.16 18.73
CA LEU A 129 9.65 -6.47 18.34
C LEU A 129 10.55 -7.15 17.30
N HIS A 130 10.95 -6.40 16.27
CA HIS A 130 11.84 -6.90 15.23
C HIS A 130 13.21 -7.28 15.79
N GLU A 131 13.83 -6.39 16.57
CA GLU A 131 15.14 -6.60 17.18
C GLU A 131 15.13 -7.76 18.17
N HIS A 132 14.09 -7.88 19.00
CA HIS A 132 13.94 -9.00 19.92
C HIS A 132 13.95 -10.33 19.19
N ARG A 133 13.13 -10.48 18.15
CA ARG A 133 13.06 -11.72 17.35
C ARG A 133 14.41 -12.02 16.69
N ALA A 134 15.02 -11.04 16.05
CA ALA A 134 16.28 -11.18 15.33
C ALA A 134 17.45 -11.56 16.27
N SER A 135 17.59 -10.84 17.39
CA SER A 135 18.66 -11.11 18.37
C SER A 135 18.52 -12.48 19.02
N ARG A 136 17.29 -12.90 19.37
CA ARG A 136 17.08 -14.22 19.99
C ARG A 136 17.38 -15.35 19.00
N GLN A 137 16.99 -15.22 17.74
CA GLN A 137 17.34 -16.20 16.70
C GLN A 137 18.84 -16.24 16.37
N ALA A 138 19.52 -15.08 16.41
CA ALA A 138 20.96 -15.03 16.21
C ALA A 138 21.73 -15.74 17.35
N LEU A 139 21.26 -15.58 18.60
CA LEU A 139 21.86 -16.27 19.76
C LEU A 139 21.53 -17.77 19.82
N HIS A 140 20.39 -18.16 19.29
CA HIS A 140 19.90 -19.54 19.30
C HIS A 140 19.45 -19.95 17.90
N PRO A 141 20.34 -20.42 17.02
CA PRO A 141 20.02 -20.73 15.62
C PRO A 141 18.93 -21.79 15.40
N SER A 142 18.68 -22.65 16.39
CA SER A 142 17.58 -23.62 16.37
C SER A 142 16.21 -23.03 16.72
N LEU A 143 16.18 -21.80 17.21
CA LEU A 143 14.95 -21.12 17.63
C LEU A 143 14.18 -20.61 16.41
N THR A 144 13.01 -21.19 16.17
CA THR A 144 12.13 -20.77 15.07
C THR A 144 11.06 -19.81 15.57
N LEU A 145 10.62 -18.88 14.68
CA LEU A 145 9.49 -18.01 14.99
C LEU A 145 8.22 -18.79 15.31
N THR A 146 7.93 -19.85 14.57
CA THR A 146 6.78 -20.73 14.85
C THR A 146 6.85 -21.30 16.25
N GLY A 147 8.03 -21.76 16.69
CA GLY A 147 8.26 -22.25 18.07
C GLY A 147 8.00 -21.15 19.11
N MET A 148 8.56 -19.95 18.90
CA MET A 148 8.35 -18.81 19.79
C MET A 148 6.86 -18.46 19.92
N TYR A 149 6.12 -18.41 18.82
CA TYR A 149 4.70 -18.06 18.82
C TYR A 149 3.80 -19.18 19.34
N ASN A 150 4.17 -20.46 19.21
CA ASN A 150 3.47 -21.55 19.89
C ASN A 150 3.57 -21.40 21.42
N VAL A 151 4.74 -21.03 21.93
CA VAL A 151 4.94 -20.79 23.37
C VAL A 151 4.21 -19.52 23.82
N LEU A 152 4.23 -18.44 22.99
CA LEU A 152 3.48 -17.21 23.27
C LEU A 152 1.97 -17.50 23.38
N GLU A 153 1.42 -18.33 22.48
CA GLU A 153 0.02 -18.77 22.53
C GLU A 153 -0.28 -19.51 23.85
N ALA A 154 0.58 -20.47 24.21
CA ALA A 154 0.45 -21.21 25.46
C ALA A 154 0.48 -20.32 26.71
N LEU A 155 1.35 -19.29 26.73
CA LEU A 155 1.41 -18.32 27.83
C LEU A 155 0.15 -17.44 27.90
N ARG A 156 -0.40 -17.06 26.74
CA ARG A 156 -1.67 -16.29 26.68
C ARG A 156 -2.87 -17.09 27.15
N GLU A 157 -2.88 -18.39 26.89
CA GLU A 157 -3.91 -19.33 27.35
C GLU A 157 -3.76 -19.72 28.82
N GLY A 158 -2.64 -19.38 29.46
CA GLY A 158 -2.32 -19.84 30.82
C GLY A 158 -2.03 -21.33 30.91
N ARG A 159 -1.69 -21.98 29.79
CA ARG A 159 -1.41 -23.41 29.72
C ARG A 159 0.00 -23.69 30.24
N GLU A 160 0.14 -24.79 30.96
CA GLU A 160 1.45 -25.26 31.41
C GLU A 160 2.35 -25.66 30.23
N LEU A 161 3.62 -25.20 30.27
CA LEU A 161 4.60 -25.45 29.22
C LEU A 161 5.21 -26.88 29.35
N LYS A 162 5.29 -27.58 28.23
CA LYS A 162 6.03 -28.84 28.10
C LYS A 162 7.54 -28.62 28.20
N ALA A 163 8.34 -29.66 28.44
CA ALA A 163 9.80 -29.56 28.60
C ALA A 163 10.47 -28.79 27.44
N GLN A 164 10.16 -29.14 26.19
CA GLN A 164 10.70 -28.45 25.00
C GLN A 164 10.24 -27.00 24.91
N GLU A 165 8.99 -26.70 25.28
CA GLU A 165 8.44 -25.35 25.27
C GLU A 165 9.11 -24.48 26.36
N ARG A 166 9.50 -25.02 27.49
CA ARG A 166 10.29 -24.32 28.54
C ARG A 166 11.62 -23.85 27.98
N THR A 167 12.34 -24.73 27.25
CA THR A 167 13.61 -24.35 26.61
C THR A 167 13.42 -23.23 25.60
N ILE A 168 12.38 -23.30 24.77
CA ILE A 168 12.04 -22.25 23.83
C ILE A 168 11.69 -20.93 24.56
N ASN A 169 10.95 -21.01 25.67
CA ASN A 169 10.60 -19.86 26.48
C ASN A 169 11.84 -19.16 27.06
N GLU A 170 12.80 -19.93 27.58
CA GLU A 170 14.05 -19.37 28.09
C GLU A 170 14.93 -18.78 26.97
N GLN A 171 15.15 -19.52 25.89
CA GLN A 171 15.94 -19.05 24.76
C GLN A 171 15.31 -17.84 24.07
N GLY A 172 14.01 -17.88 23.85
CA GLY A 172 13.25 -16.83 23.16
C GLY A 172 12.87 -15.65 24.05
N LEU A 173 13.02 -15.75 25.38
CA LEU A 173 12.51 -14.77 26.34
C LEU A 173 11.06 -14.42 26.02
N ILE A 174 10.20 -15.43 25.95
CA ILE A 174 8.83 -15.27 25.41
C ILE A 174 7.96 -14.39 26.31
N GLY A 175 8.27 -14.30 27.60
CA GLY A 175 7.64 -13.30 28.49
C GLY A 175 7.85 -11.85 28.02
N ILE A 176 9.08 -11.52 27.56
CA ILE A 176 9.39 -10.19 27.00
C ILE A 176 8.69 -10.01 25.65
N LEU A 177 8.70 -11.06 24.79
CA LEU A 177 7.97 -11.03 23.53
C LEU A 177 6.47 -10.74 23.73
N LYS A 178 5.86 -11.39 24.76
CA LYS A 178 4.48 -11.16 25.14
C LYS A 178 4.24 -9.71 25.57
N GLU A 179 5.10 -9.17 26.42
CA GLU A 179 4.99 -7.78 26.89
C GLU A 179 5.07 -6.78 25.73
N ILE A 180 6.01 -6.98 24.78
CA ILE A 180 6.12 -6.11 23.60
C ILE A 180 4.84 -6.17 22.77
N HIS A 181 4.27 -7.36 22.55
CA HIS A 181 2.99 -7.51 21.84
C HIS A 181 1.83 -6.85 22.56
N ASP A 182 1.73 -7.01 23.87
CA ASP A 182 0.65 -6.43 24.67
C ASP A 182 0.71 -4.88 24.63
N GLN A 183 1.93 -4.31 24.71
CA GLN A 183 2.15 -2.85 24.56
C GLN A 183 1.82 -2.39 23.13
N LEU A 184 2.20 -3.15 22.11
CA LEU A 184 1.91 -2.84 20.70
C LEU A 184 0.41 -2.88 20.42
N ASP A 185 -0.28 -3.92 20.89
CA ASP A 185 -1.71 -4.08 20.74
C ASP A 185 -2.49 -2.92 21.38
N ALA A 186 -2.07 -2.48 22.59
CA ALA A 186 -2.63 -1.33 23.25
C ALA A 186 -2.38 -0.02 22.49
N ALA A 187 -1.14 0.19 21.99
CA ALA A 187 -0.80 1.40 21.23
C ALA A 187 -1.56 1.48 19.89
N VAL A 188 -1.77 0.34 19.21
CA VAL A 188 -2.54 0.31 17.97
C VAL A 188 -4.02 0.52 18.25
N ALA A 189 -4.59 -0.07 19.31
CA ALA A 189 -5.97 0.19 19.72
C ALA A 189 -6.19 1.68 20.04
N GLU A 190 -5.26 2.30 20.79
CA GLU A 190 -5.27 3.74 21.06
C GLU A 190 -5.27 4.59 19.77
N ALA A 191 -4.51 4.16 18.74
CA ALA A 191 -4.47 4.85 17.45
C ALA A 191 -5.78 4.76 16.66
N TYR A 192 -6.61 3.74 16.90
CA TYR A 192 -7.99 3.66 16.41
C TYR A 192 -8.99 4.42 17.29
N GLY A 193 -8.60 4.86 18.49
CA GLY A 193 -9.51 5.39 19.49
C GLY A 193 -10.36 4.30 20.14
N TRP A 194 -9.89 3.05 20.19
CA TRP A 194 -10.60 1.90 20.71
C TRP A 194 -10.04 1.41 22.06
N PRO A 195 -10.85 0.79 22.91
CA PRO A 195 -10.38 0.11 24.10
C PRO A 195 -9.38 -1.01 23.76
N ALA A 196 -8.33 -1.16 24.58
CA ALA A 196 -7.30 -2.17 24.35
C ALA A 196 -7.77 -3.63 24.54
N ASN A 197 -8.84 -3.83 25.31
CA ASN A 197 -9.36 -5.15 25.72
C ASN A 197 -10.52 -5.66 24.87
N LEU A 198 -10.67 -5.15 23.63
CA LEU A 198 -11.75 -5.60 22.73
C LEU A 198 -11.63 -7.08 22.40
N GLY A 199 -12.80 -7.76 22.34
CA GLY A 199 -12.92 -9.10 21.79
C GLY A 199 -12.76 -9.12 20.27
N GLU A 200 -12.50 -10.31 19.71
CA GLU A 200 -12.31 -10.47 18.26
C GLU A 200 -13.52 -10.01 17.44
N GLN A 201 -14.73 -10.32 17.90
CA GLN A 201 -15.98 -9.94 17.23
C GLN A 201 -16.14 -8.40 17.17
N ASP A 202 -15.82 -7.71 18.27
CA ASP A 202 -15.92 -6.26 18.35
C ASP A 202 -14.87 -5.60 17.43
N ILE A 203 -13.64 -6.14 17.40
CA ILE A 203 -12.58 -5.69 16.49
C ILE A 203 -13.05 -5.81 15.04
N LEU A 204 -13.56 -6.97 14.64
CA LEU A 204 -14.03 -7.22 13.27
C LEU A 204 -15.20 -6.33 12.89
N SER A 205 -16.19 -6.19 13.78
CA SER A 205 -17.33 -5.30 13.55
C SER A 205 -16.91 -3.86 13.29
N ARG A 206 -16.01 -3.34 14.13
CA ARG A 206 -15.47 -1.98 13.99
C ARG A 206 -14.62 -1.80 12.74
N LEU A 207 -13.80 -2.80 12.37
CA LEU A 207 -13.01 -2.76 11.14
C LEU A 207 -13.87 -2.77 9.88
N VAL A 208 -14.94 -3.56 9.85
CA VAL A 208 -15.89 -3.58 8.73
C VAL A 208 -16.59 -2.22 8.59
N ALA A 209 -17.05 -1.63 9.70
CA ALA A 209 -17.67 -0.30 9.69
C ALA A 209 -16.67 0.77 9.17
N LEU A 210 -15.44 0.78 9.72
CA LEU A 210 -14.38 1.70 9.28
C LEU A 210 -13.99 1.49 7.80
N ASN A 211 -13.96 0.25 7.33
CA ASN A 211 -13.69 -0.05 5.91
C ASN A 211 -14.80 0.54 5.01
N ALA A 212 -16.08 0.42 5.42
CA ALA A 212 -17.18 1.03 4.69
C ALA A 212 -17.05 2.58 4.63
N GLU A 213 -16.70 3.23 5.74
CA GLU A 213 -16.43 4.68 5.75
C GLU A 213 -15.28 5.05 4.80
N ARG A 214 -14.21 4.25 4.74
CA ARG A 214 -13.08 4.49 3.81
C ARG A 214 -13.50 4.37 2.34
N VAL A 215 -14.37 3.43 2.03
CA VAL A 215 -14.91 3.28 0.66
C VAL A 215 -15.68 4.53 0.24
N GLU A 216 -16.48 5.13 1.13
CA GLU A 216 -17.17 6.39 0.82
C GLU A 216 -16.17 7.56 0.69
N GLU A 217 -15.18 7.69 1.58
CA GLU A 217 -14.11 8.69 1.45
C GLU A 217 -13.37 8.56 0.10
N GLU A 218 -13.11 7.33 -0.37
CA GLU A 218 -12.44 7.09 -1.66
C GLU A 218 -13.31 7.49 -2.86
N LYS A 219 -14.64 7.30 -2.80
CA LYS A 219 -15.59 7.79 -3.81
C LYS A 219 -15.57 9.33 -3.91
N GLU A 220 -15.36 10.00 -2.79
CA GLU A 220 -15.19 11.46 -2.71
C GLU A 220 -13.78 11.92 -3.12
N GLY A 221 -12.88 10.98 -3.49
CA GLY A 221 -11.51 11.28 -3.92
C GLY A 221 -10.49 11.37 -2.79
N LYS A 222 -10.87 11.08 -1.54
CA LYS A 222 -9.98 11.12 -0.37
C LYS A 222 -9.29 9.78 -0.17
N ILE A 223 -8.15 9.58 -0.81
CA ILE A 223 -7.37 8.35 -0.75
C ILE A 223 -6.28 8.46 0.34
N ARG A 224 -6.24 7.49 1.25
CA ARG A 224 -5.28 7.42 2.35
C ARG A 224 -4.07 6.57 1.97
N TYR A 225 -3.17 7.14 1.19
CA TYR A 225 -1.96 6.46 0.73
C TYR A 225 -1.02 6.13 1.91
N LEU A 226 -0.52 4.89 1.97
CA LEU A 226 0.51 4.48 2.94
C LEU A 226 1.90 5.03 2.55
N ARG A 227 2.16 5.17 1.26
CA ARG A 227 3.37 5.76 0.69
C ARG A 227 3.00 6.84 -0.34
N PRO A 228 2.54 8.02 0.12
CA PRO A 228 2.03 9.06 -0.79
C PRO A 228 3.07 9.49 -1.83
N ASP A 229 4.35 9.55 -1.48
CA ASP A 229 5.45 9.92 -2.39
C ASP A 229 5.59 8.96 -3.57
N TYR A 230 5.31 7.68 -3.37
CA TYR A 230 5.36 6.64 -4.39
C TYR A 230 4.02 6.45 -5.10
N GLN A 231 2.93 6.43 -4.34
CA GLN A 231 1.59 6.12 -4.85
C GLN A 231 0.92 7.32 -5.51
N ASN A 232 1.24 8.56 -5.06
CA ASN A 232 0.72 9.81 -5.63
C ASN A 232 1.81 10.88 -5.78
N PRO A 233 2.83 10.66 -6.63
CA PRO A 233 3.96 11.59 -6.80
C PRO A 233 3.55 12.97 -7.34
N SER A 234 2.40 13.07 -7.98
CA SER A 234 1.90 14.34 -8.54
C SER A 234 1.44 15.32 -7.46
N ALA A 235 0.81 14.84 -6.39
CA ALA A 235 0.38 15.66 -5.28
C ALA A 235 1.57 16.32 -4.56
N LYS A 236 2.64 15.56 -4.33
CA LYS A 236 3.86 16.10 -3.71
C LYS A 236 4.54 17.17 -4.58
N ARG A 237 4.55 17.00 -5.91
CA ARG A 237 5.09 18.02 -6.82
C ARG A 237 4.28 19.31 -6.75
N LEU A 238 2.96 19.21 -6.60
CA LEU A 238 2.08 20.36 -6.45
C LEU A 238 2.31 21.07 -5.10
N GLU A 239 2.44 20.32 -4.02
CA GLU A 239 2.70 20.83 -2.67
C GLU A 239 4.05 21.57 -2.59
N ILE A 240 5.11 20.99 -3.17
CA ILE A 240 6.43 21.62 -3.28
C ILE A 240 6.34 22.89 -4.14
N ALA A 241 5.61 22.88 -5.25
CA ALA A 241 5.44 24.05 -6.11
C ALA A 241 4.67 25.17 -5.39
N LEU A 242 3.65 24.85 -4.60
CA LEU A 242 2.89 25.79 -3.79
C LEU A 242 3.75 26.36 -2.63
N SER A 243 4.53 25.53 -1.94
CA SER A 243 5.42 25.97 -0.86
C SER A 243 6.57 26.85 -1.35
N LEU A 244 7.16 26.54 -2.51
CA LEU A 244 8.15 27.40 -3.17
C LEU A 244 7.52 28.71 -3.67
N GLY A 245 6.25 28.69 -4.11
CA GLY A 245 5.50 29.89 -4.48
C GLY A 245 5.21 30.84 -3.32
N THR A 246 5.06 30.30 -2.11
CA THR A 246 4.81 31.10 -0.87
C THR A 246 6.09 31.74 -0.31
N LEU A 247 7.27 31.23 -0.63
CA LEU A 247 8.56 31.77 -0.19
C LEU A 247 9.09 32.91 -1.07
N THR A 248 8.50 33.13 -2.25
CA THR A 248 8.86 34.24 -3.15
C THR A 248 7.76 35.29 -3.25
N GLY A 249 7.37 35.82 -2.09
CA GLY A 249 6.51 37.01 -2.04
C GLY A 249 7.24 38.27 -2.48
N LYS A 250 7.26 38.55 -3.78
CA LYS A 250 7.33 39.92 -4.35
C LYS A 250 6.75 39.90 -5.77
N THR A 251 5.58 40.48 -5.88
CA THR A 251 4.91 40.78 -7.11
C THR A 251 5.83 41.52 -8.09
N LYS A 252 6.19 40.85 -9.18
CA LYS A 252 6.51 41.51 -10.43
C LYS A 252 5.62 40.90 -11.50
N THR A 253 4.71 41.71 -11.99
CA THR A 253 3.97 41.48 -13.22
C THR A 253 4.95 41.07 -14.32
N SER A 254 4.99 39.80 -14.64
CA SER A 254 5.82 39.25 -15.71
C SER A 254 4.93 38.75 -16.83
N LYS A 255 5.17 39.34 -18.00
CA LYS A 255 4.69 39.01 -19.32
C LYS A 255 4.45 37.51 -19.53
N ARG A 256 3.24 37.22 -20.08
CA ARG A 256 2.79 36.01 -20.78
C ARG A 256 3.93 35.06 -21.18
N ARG A 257 4.19 34.02 -20.37
CA ARG A 257 5.08 32.92 -20.74
C ARG A 257 4.32 32.00 -21.69
N THR A 258 4.84 31.83 -22.88
CA THR A 258 4.43 30.85 -23.87
C THR A 258 4.52 29.46 -23.25
N THR A 259 3.36 28.86 -22.99
CA THR A 259 3.24 27.47 -22.52
C THR A 259 3.71 26.55 -23.63
N SER A 260 4.73 25.73 -23.38
CA SER A 260 5.13 24.66 -24.30
C SER A 260 3.96 23.69 -24.48
N LYS A 261 3.49 23.55 -25.73
CA LYS A 261 2.40 22.63 -26.08
C LYS A 261 2.77 21.20 -25.74
N VAL A 262 1.87 20.48 -25.08
CA VAL A 262 2.04 19.07 -24.72
C VAL A 262 1.71 18.19 -25.94
N ALA A 263 2.41 17.06 -26.12
CA ALA A 263 2.05 16.10 -27.16
C ALA A 263 0.67 15.51 -26.91
N TRP A 264 -0.16 15.38 -27.96
CA TRP A 264 -1.48 14.74 -27.84
C TRP A 264 -1.32 13.23 -27.66
N PRO A 265 -1.89 12.61 -26.60
CA PRO A 265 -1.79 11.17 -26.39
C PRO A 265 -2.51 10.34 -27.45
N SER A 266 -2.05 9.11 -27.68
CA SER A 266 -2.63 8.20 -28.67
C SER A 266 -3.84 7.43 -28.18
N ASP A 267 -3.94 7.16 -26.87
CA ASP A 267 -4.99 6.37 -26.24
C ASP A 267 -6.05 7.24 -25.54
N MET A 268 -7.30 6.77 -25.54
CA MET A 268 -8.45 7.49 -25.00
C MET A 268 -8.33 7.82 -23.49
N PRO A 269 -7.91 6.91 -22.59
CA PRO A 269 -7.76 7.25 -21.18
C PRO A 269 -6.78 8.39 -20.94
N SER A 270 -5.65 8.40 -21.64
CA SER A 270 -4.65 9.48 -21.54
C SER A 270 -5.15 10.80 -22.14
N GLN A 271 -5.95 10.75 -23.21
CA GLN A 271 -6.62 11.92 -23.79
C GLN A 271 -7.60 12.55 -22.80
N VAL A 272 -8.45 11.74 -22.16
CA VAL A 272 -9.40 12.17 -21.12
C VAL A 272 -8.67 12.88 -19.98
N ASN A 273 -7.61 12.28 -19.47
CA ASN A 273 -6.82 12.87 -18.38
C ASN A 273 -6.14 14.17 -18.81
N SER A 274 -5.62 14.23 -20.03
CA SER A 274 -4.96 15.42 -20.57
C SER A 274 -5.93 16.59 -20.77
N VAL A 275 -7.15 16.34 -21.24
CA VAL A 275 -8.20 17.36 -21.39
C VAL A 275 -8.65 17.88 -20.03
N ARG A 276 -8.85 17.01 -19.03
CA ARG A 276 -9.16 17.43 -17.65
C ARG A 276 -8.06 18.31 -17.06
N GLN A 277 -6.79 17.96 -17.25
CA GLN A 277 -5.67 18.78 -16.79
C GLN A 277 -5.58 20.12 -17.52
N ALA A 278 -5.89 20.17 -18.81
CA ALA A 278 -5.93 21.41 -19.57
C ALA A 278 -7.05 22.34 -19.07
N LEU A 279 -8.25 21.80 -18.84
CA LEU A 279 -9.39 22.53 -18.25
C LEU A 279 -9.02 23.11 -16.87
N ALA A 280 -8.44 22.31 -15.99
CA ALA A 280 -8.00 22.76 -14.66
C ALA A 280 -6.95 23.89 -14.74
N ARG A 281 -6.01 23.82 -15.71
CA ARG A 281 -5.00 24.87 -15.96
C ARG A 281 -5.58 26.15 -16.50
N LEU A 282 -6.70 26.09 -17.22
CA LEU A 282 -7.43 27.23 -17.80
C LEU A 282 -8.44 27.85 -16.80
N GLY A 283 -8.43 27.40 -15.55
CA GLY A 283 -9.29 27.94 -14.50
C GLY A 283 -10.62 27.24 -14.34
N GLY A 284 -10.73 26.01 -14.84
CA GLY A 284 -11.94 25.17 -14.72
C GLY A 284 -13.00 25.40 -15.78
N THR A 285 -12.85 26.45 -16.61
CA THR A 285 -13.77 26.82 -17.69
C THR A 285 -12.97 27.10 -18.95
N ALA A 286 -13.29 26.46 -20.08
CA ALA A 286 -12.63 26.73 -21.36
C ALA A 286 -13.46 26.24 -22.56
N THR A 287 -13.16 26.82 -23.74
CA THR A 287 -13.66 26.36 -25.04
C THR A 287 -12.79 25.23 -25.61
N VAL A 288 -13.33 24.52 -26.61
CA VAL A 288 -12.56 23.48 -27.34
C VAL A 288 -11.29 24.07 -27.95
N GLU A 289 -11.35 25.32 -28.46
CA GLU A 289 -10.24 26.05 -29.04
C GLU A 289 -9.11 26.33 -28.02
N GLU A 290 -9.47 26.80 -26.84
CA GLU A 290 -8.52 27.11 -25.77
C GLU A 290 -7.82 25.83 -25.28
N ILE A 291 -8.55 24.73 -25.16
CA ILE A 291 -8.00 23.42 -24.82
C ILE A 291 -7.06 22.93 -25.93
N ALA A 292 -7.45 23.08 -27.22
CA ALA A 292 -6.65 22.65 -28.36
C ALA A 292 -5.29 23.37 -28.45
N VAL A 293 -5.22 24.64 -28.05
CA VAL A 293 -3.96 25.40 -28.00
C VAL A 293 -2.95 24.80 -27.03
N CYS A 294 -3.39 24.07 -26.03
CA CYS A 294 -2.52 23.42 -25.03
C CYS A 294 -1.76 22.20 -25.59
N PHE A 295 -2.16 21.68 -26.76
CA PHE A 295 -1.61 20.45 -27.31
C PHE A 295 -0.94 20.64 -28.67
N LYS A 296 0.02 19.75 -28.98
CA LYS A 296 0.60 19.59 -30.32
C LYS A 296 -0.24 18.59 -31.11
N GLN A 297 -0.72 18.96 -32.29
CA GLN A 297 -1.42 18.09 -33.25
C GLN A 297 -2.76 17.50 -32.73
N ALA A 298 -3.39 18.06 -31.69
CA ALA A 298 -4.73 17.65 -31.29
C ALA A 298 -5.77 18.16 -32.30
N LYS A 299 -6.64 17.28 -32.80
CA LYS A 299 -7.78 17.65 -33.62
C LYS A 299 -8.91 18.16 -32.71
N ARG A 300 -9.56 19.28 -33.08
CA ARG A 300 -10.67 19.90 -32.32
C ARG A 300 -11.83 18.92 -32.12
N ASP A 301 -12.21 18.20 -33.17
CA ASP A 301 -13.28 17.20 -33.14
C ASP A 301 -12.99 16.11 -32.08
N ARG A 302 -11.72 15.70 -31.95
CA ARG A 302 -11.33 14.70 -30.95
C ARG A 302 -11.39 15.23 -29.52
N ILE A 303 -11.06 16.50 -29.32
CA ILE A 303 -11.20 17.16 -28.02
C ILE A 303 -12.68 17.31 -27.65
N ALA A 304 -13.53 17.69 -28.61
CA ALA A 304 -14.97 17.79 -28.41
C ALA A 304 -15.59 16.42 -28.03
N GLU A 305 -15.15 15.34 -28.69
CA GLU A 305 -15.56 13.97 -28.36
C GLU A 305 -15.17 13.56 -26.93
N VAL A 306 -13.95 13.91 -26.52
CA VAL A 306 -13.48 13.66 -25.15
C VAL A 306 -14.29 14.48 -24.13
N LEU A 307 -14.59 15.74 -24.42
CA LEU A 307 -15.41 16.59 -23.55
C LEU A 307 -16.85 16.08 -23.44
N THR A 308 -17.43 15.63 -24.54
CA THR A 308 -18.76 14.98 -24.54
C THR A 308 -18.75 13.71 -23.71
N THR A 309 -17.69 12.91 -23.80
CA THR A 309 -17.52 11.71 -22.96
C THR A 309 -17.43 12.08 -21.48
N LEU A 310 -16.68 13.12 -21.14
CA LEU A 310 -16.56 13.64 -19.77
C LEU A 310 -17.90 14.19 -19.25
N ALA A 311 -18.71 14.82 -20.10
CA ALA A 311 -20.04 15.30 -19.74
C ALA A 311 -21.01 14.15 -19.45
N ASN A 312 -20.98 13.10 -20.28
CA ASN A 312 -21.79 11.89 -20.07
C ASN A 312 -21.40 11.15 -18.77
N LEU A 313 -20.17 11.33 -18.29
CA LEU A 313 -19.69 10.81 -17.01
C LEU A 313 -19.94 11.78 -15.83
N GLY A 314 -20.57 12.94 -16.05
CA GLY A 314 -20.84 13.93 -15.02
C GLY A 314 -19.59 14.61 -14.45
N LEU A 315 -18.49 14.67 -15.22
CA LEU A 315 -17.22 15.26 -14.80
C LEU A 315 -17.01 16.69 -15.32
N VAL A 316 -17.74 17.08 -16.36
CA VAL A 316 -17.80 18.43 -16.90
C VAL A 316 -19.23 18.74 -17.33
N GLU A 317 -19.57 20.02 -17.42
CA GLU A 317 -20.85 20.50 -17.91
C GLU A 317 -20.63 21.51 -19.03
N SER A 318 -21.49 21.49 -20.04
CA SER A 318 -21.51 22.54 -21.11
C SER A 318 -22.55 23.57 -20.79
N SER A 319 -22.16 24.86 -20.71
CA SER A 319 -23.09 25.95 -20.40
C SER A 319 -23.91 26.42 -21.62
N ASN A 320 -23.39 26.24 -22.85
CA ASN A 320 -23.99 26.72 -24.09
C ASN A 320 -23.56 25.96 -25.36
N GLY A 321 -23.04 24.74 -25.20
CA GLY A 321 -22.49 23.93 -26.30
C GLY A 321 -21.08 24.33 -26.77
N GLU A 322 -20.56 25.49 -26.36
CA GLU A 322 -19.24 25.99 -26.75
C GLU A 322 -18.26 26.05 -25.58
N THR A 323 -18.75 26.28 -24.35
CA THR A 323 -17.93 26.42 -23.15
C THR A 323 -18.17 25.27 -22.19
N TRP A 324 -17.08 24.68 -21.67
CA TRP A 324 -17.08 23.53 -20.81
C TRP A 324 -16.53 23.89 -19.43
N ASN A 325 -17.26 23.49 -18.38
CA ASN A 325 -16.93 23.75 -16.98
C ASN A 325 -16.62 22.43 -16.28
N THR A 326 -15.62 22.41 -15.39
CA THR A 326 -15.42 21.27 -14.47
C THR A 326 -16.52 21.29 -13.40
N LEU A 327 -17.21 20.19 -13.24
CA LEU A 327 -18.02 19.94 -12.05
C LEU A 327 -17.07 19.56 -10.93
N GLY A 328 -16.99 20.42 -9.88
CA GLY A 328 -16.02 20.36 -8.78
C GLY A 328 -16.09 19.10 -7.93
#